data_8fc6f572dc5b9ed5c68c68a32a36cbb3
#
_entry.id   8fc6f572dc5b9ed5c68c68a32a36cbb3
#
_cell.length_a   1.000
_cell.length_b   1.000
_cell.length_c   1.000
_cell.angle_alpha   90.00
_cell.angle_beta   90.00
_cell.angle_gamma   90.00
#
_symmetry.space_group_name_H-M   'P 1'
#
loop_
_entity.id
_entity.type
_entity.pdbx_description
1 polymer ?
#
loop_
_entity_poly.entity_id
_entity_poly.type
_entity_poly.pdbx_seq_one_letter_code
_entity_poly.pdbx_strand_id
1 'polypeptide(L)'
;MKIAHIHWSLGTGGIETMLPDIVSEQAKTNEVALIIVNDWVEKSILAKVDKRVKVVLLNRHAGSKNPWPIIKLNLFLMRFRPDIVHAHAYDEIKLVVYPFGKRVRTIHNTNNLVSPKEFPKFDKLISISKAVQDETMGQGFRNIKIDNGIPVARILYSKNIPFSDGKLHFIQVSRLDVEQKGQDILIKALDLVKHKFGFDNFVMHFVGRGNDEAMLKQMVHELNLDQEIVFEGLKDQTWVYENLCNFDLFIQPSRYEGFGLTVAEAIAAKVPVLVSNIEGPLEIIDGGRLGLSFENKDATDCANKIVDFIKQGRKEAQVEEAYQYVCDHYDVSVTARKYLEVYQSILK
;
A
#
# COMPACT_ATOMS: atom_id res chain seq x y z
N MET A 1 10.59 -13.31 -21.43
CA MET A 1 9.24 -12.89 -21.82
C MET A 1 9.22 -11.38 -22.07
N LYS A 2 8.25 -10.92 -22.87
CA LYS A 2 7.95 -9.51 -23.03
C LYS A 2 6.67 -9.18 -22.26
N ILE A 3 6.76 -8.26 -21.33
CA ILE A 3 5.65 -7.93 -20.41
C ILE A 3 5.31 -6.45 -20.58
N ALA A 4 4.04 -6.13 -20.79
CA ALA A 4 3.54 -4.77 -20.83
C ALA A 4 2.59 -4.52 -19.66
N HIS A 5 3.00 -3.71 -18.69
CA HIS A 5 2.12 -3.20 -17.64
C HIS A 5 1.45 -1.92 -18.12
N ILE A 6 0.15 -1.81 -17.87
CA ILE A 6 -0.64 -0.63 -18.21
C ILE A 6 -1.27 -0.10 -16.93
N HIS A 7 -1.14 1.22 -16.70
CA HIS A 7 -1.79 1.89 -15.61
C HIS A 7 -2.26 3.31 -16.01
N TRP A 8 -3.31 3.80 -15.34
CA TRP A 8 -3.88 5.11 -15.68
C TRP A 8 -2.92 6.26 -15.40
N SER A 9 -2.36 6.31 -14.23
CA SER A 9 -1.54 7.42 -13.72
C SER A 9 -0.39 6.91 -12.88
N LEU A 10 0.52 7.77 -12.51
CA LEU A 10 1.62 7.46 -11.61
C LEU A 10 1.68 8.55 -10.52
N GLY A 11 0.73 8.47 -9.59
CA GLY A 11 0.60 9.37 -8.44
C GLY A 11 1.22 8.80 -7.17
N THR A 12 0.75 9.27 -6.01
CA THR A 12 1.26 8.89 -4.69
C THR A 12 0.44 7.79 -4.00
N GLY A 13 -0.45 7.11 -4.72
CA GLY A 13 -1.23 5.99 -4.18
C GLY A 13 -0.41 4.71 -4.02
N GLY A 14 -0.95 3.74 -3.29
CA GLY A 14 -0.23 2.49 -3.01
C GLY A 14 0.17 1.71 -4.26
N ILE A 15 -0.69 1.63 -5.28
CA ILE A 15 -0.39 0.95 -6.55
C ILE A 15 0.73 1.69 -7.29
N GLU A 16 0.59 3.00 -7.41
CA GLU A 16 1.48 3.87 -8.16
C GLU A 16 2.89 3.91 -7.57
N THR A 17 3.00 3.74 -6.26
CA THR A 17 4.30 3.67 -5.58
C THR A 17 4.96 2.30 -5.66
N MET A 18 4.17 1.23 -5.70
CA MET A 18 4.65 -0.17 -5.75
C MET A 18 4.95 -0.65 -7.18
N LEU A 19 4.18 -0.23 -8.17
CA LEU A 19 4.31 -0.72 -9.55
C LEU A 19 5.70 -0.47 -10.16
N PRO A 20 6.35 0.71 -9.96
CA PRO A 20 7.74 0.93 -10.36
C PRO A 20 8.71 -0.14 -9.85
N ASP A 21 8.53 -0.60 -8.62
CA ASP A 21 9.40 -1.59 -8.01
C ASP A 21 9.17 -2.98 -8.60
N ILE A 22 7.91 -3.38 -8.80
CA ILE A 22 7.56 -4.65 -9.44
C ILE A 22 8.13 -4.73 -10.88
N VAL A 23 7.91 -3.69 -11.69
CA VAL A 23 8.39 -3.71 -13.08
C VAL A 23 9.91 -3.68 -13.15
N SER A 24 10.57 -3.01 -12.19
CA SER A 24 12.02 -2.97 -12.07
C SER A 24 12.60 -4.34 -11.70
N GLU A 25 11.98 -5.04 -10.75
CA GLU A 25 12.36 -6.41 -10.41
C GLU A 25 12.19 -7.37 -11.60
N GLN A 26 11.07 -7.31 -12.29
CA GLN A 26 10.81 -8.14 -13.47
C GLN A 26 11.78 -7.84 -14.62
N ALA A 27 12.22 -6.59 -14.77
CA ALA A 27 13.15 -6.17 -15.80
C ALA A 27 14.58 -6.71 -15.60
N LYS A 28 14.89 -7.33 -14.46
CA LYS A 28 16.17 -8.01 -14.25
C LYS A 28 16.35 -9.22 -15.20
N THR A 29 15.25 -9.87 -15.58
CA THR A 29 15.27 -11.12 -16.37
C THR A 29 14.34 -11.11 -17.58
N ASN A 30 13.56 -10.04 -17.78
CA ASN A 30 12.58 -9.96 -18.87
C ASN A 30 12.65 -8.60 -19.59
N GLU A 31 12.06 -8.51 -20.77
CA GLU A 31 11.80 -7.22 -21.42
C GLU A 31 10.47 -6.67 -20.88
N VAL A 32 10.54 -5.56 -20.14
CA VAL A 32 9.37 -4.97 -19.49
C VAL A 32 9.08 -3.58 -20.03
N ALA A 33 7.81 -3.31 -20.29
CA ALA A 33 7.29 -1.98 -20.60
C ALA A 33 6.31 -1.53 -19.51
N LEU A 34 6.42 -0.28 -19.06
CA LEU A 34 5.46 0.40 -18.21
C LEU A 34 4.77 1.50 -19.02
N ILE A 35 3.48 1.37 -19.22
CA ILE A 35 2.67 2.28 -20.03
C ILE A 35 1.73 3.05 -19.13
N ILE A 36 1.91 4.37 -19.07
CA ILE A 36 1.05 5.28 -18.31
C ILE A 36 0.14 6.03 -19.28
N VAL A 37 -1.17 5.90 -19.06
CA VAL A 37 -2.18 6.38 -19.99
C VAL A 37 -2.42 7.88 -19.84
N ASN A 38 -2.66 8.35 -18.62
CA ASN A 38 -2.98 9.75 -18.35
C ASN A 38 -1.71 10.61 -18.17
N ASP A 39 -1.92 11.90 -18.16
CA ASP A 39 -0.86 12.92 -18.02
C ASP A 39 -0.46 13.21 -16.57
N TRP A 40 -1.16 12.63 -15.59
CA TRP A 40 -0.78 12.73 -14.18
C TRP A 40 0.33 11.74 -13.85
N VAL A 41 1.56 12.25 -13.83
CA VAL A 41 2.77 11.47 -13.56
C VAL A 41 3.65 12.22 -12.56
N GLU A 42 3.82 11.67 -11.38
CA GLU A 42 4.73 12.18 -10.36
C GLU A 42 6.17 11.83 -10.73
N LYS A 43 6.98 12.86 -10.94
CA LYS A 43 8.37 12.70 -11.43
C LYS A 43 9.26 11.93 -10.45
N SER A 44 9.07 12.11 -9.16
CA SER A 44 9.81 11.43 -8.10
C SER A 44 9.57 9.92 -8.13
N ILE A 45 8.34 9.50 -8.43
CA ILE A 45 7.96 8.09 -8.55
C ILE A 45 8.49 7.52 -9.87
N LEU A 46 8.33 8.25 -10.98
CA LEU A 46 8.86 7.83 -12.28
C LEU A 46 10.38 7.62 -12.25
N ALA A 47 11.10 8.46 -11.51
CA ALA A 47 12.57 8.36 -11.37
C ALA A 47 13.05 7.07 -10.67
N LYS A 48 12.15 6.37 -9.96
CA LYS A 48 12.46 5.07 -9.30
C LYS A 48 12.44 3.89 -10.26
N VAL A 49 11.83 4.05 -11.44
CA VAL A 49 11.76 2.98 -12.44
C VAL A 49 13.15 2.68 -12.99
N ASP A 50 13.55 1.41 -12.96
CA ASP A 50 14.84 0.97 -13.49
C ASP A 50 14.97 1.29 -14.98
N LYS A 51 16.17 1.71 -15.41
CA LYS A 51 16.48 2.10 -16.79
C LYS A 51 16.24 0.99 -17.83
N ARG A 52 16.18 -0.27 -17.40
CA ARG A 52 15.85 -1.43 -18.25
C ARG A 52 14.38 -1.46 -18.66
N VAL A 53 13.50 -0.82 -17.88
CA VAL A 53 12.07 -0.76 -18.17
C VAL A 53 11.80 0.26 -19.28
N LYS A 54 11.07 -0.14 -20.31
CA LYS A 54 10.62 0.78 -21.38
C LYS A 54 9.42 1.59 -20.90
N VAL A 55 9.63 2.82 -20.45
CA VAL A 55 8.54 3.70 -20.03
C VAL A 55 7.89 4.37 -21.22
N VAL A 56 6.56 4.30 -21.31
CA VAL A 56 5.74 4.91 -22.37
C VAL A 56 4.68 5.81 -21.73
N LEU A 57 4.83 7.10 -21.90
CA LEU A 57 3.86 8.10 -21.44
C LEU A 57 2.94 8.48 -22.62
N LEU A 58 1.64 8.24 -22.46
CA LEU A 58 0.65 8.56 -23.51
C LEU A 58 0.11 9.96 -23.36
N ASN A 59 0.28 10.58 -22.18
CA ASN A 59 -0.11 11.96 -21.86
C ASN A 59 -1.58 12.29 -22.24
N ARG A 60 -2.48 11.37 -21.91
CA ARG A 60 -3.91 11.56 -22.17
C ARG A 60 -4.54 12.35 -21.03
N HIS A 61 -5.18 13.47 -21.35
CA HIS A 61 -6.01 14.17 -20.36
C HIS A 61 -7.16 13.27 -19.89
N ALA A 62 -7.40 13.22 -18.60
CA ALA A 62 -8.54 12.51 -18.03
C ALA A 62 -9.86 13.04 -18.67
N GLY A 63 -10.74 12.13 -19.08
CA GLY A 63 -11.98 12.46 -19.79
C GLY A 63 -11.83 12.87 -21.27
N SER A 64 -10.59 12.95 -21.81
CA SER A 64 -10.35 13.32 -23.19
C SER A 64 -10.97 12.31 -24.18
N LYS A 65 -11.62 12.84 -25.23
CA LYS A 65 -12.14 12.05 -26.36
C LYS A 65 -11.11 11.89 -27.49
N ASN A 66 -9.88 12.43 -27.33
CA ASN A 66 -8.82 12.32 -28.32
C ASN A 66 -8.40 10.84 -28.49
N PRO A 67 -8.49 10.24 -29.69
CA PRO A 67 -8.14 8.84 -29.92
C PRO A 67 -6.62 8.60 -30.03
N TRP A 68 -5.81 9.63 -30.27
CA TRP A 68 -4.39 9.51 -30.54
C TRP A 68 -3.60 8.76 -29.44
N PRO A 69 -3.80 8.99 -28.12
CA PRO A 69 -3.11 8.23 -27.10
C PRO A 69 -3.43 6.72 -27.17
N ILE A 70 -4.67 6.37 -27.51
CA ILE A 70 -5.10 4.96 -27.64
C ILE A 70 -4.49 4.33 -28.89
N ILE A 71 -4.43 5.06 -30.01
CA ILE A 71 -3.76 4.62 -31.23
C ILE A 71 -2.27 4.40 -30.94
N LYS A 72 -1.60 5.33 -30.27
CA LYS A 72 -0.19 5.24 -29.88
C LYS A 72 0.06 4.03 -28.98
N LEU A 73 -0.83 3.77 -28.01
CA LEU A 73 -0.79 2.56 -27.18
C LEU A 73 -0.75 1.29 -28.04
N ASN A 74 -1.70 1.14 -28.94
CA ASN A 74 -1.84 -0.07 -29.74
C ASN A 74 -0.73 -0.23 -30.77
N LEU A 75 -0.24 0.85 -31.38
CA LEU A 75 0.94 0.83 -32.24
C LEU A 75 2.20 0.39 -31.46
N PHE A 76 2.36 0.89 -30.22
CA PHE A 76 3.44 0.43 -29.36
C PHE A 76 3.32 -1.08 -29.07
N LEU A 77 2.14 -1.57 -28.67
CA LEU A 77 1.92 -2.99 -28.39
C LEU A 77 2.16 -3.86 -29.61
N MET A 78 1.72 -3.45 -30.81
CA MET A 78 1.98 -4.16 -32.07
C MET A 78 3.47 -4.24 -32.40
N ARG A 79 4.25 -3.22 -32.07
CA ARG A 79 5.71 -3.20 -32.27
C ARG A 79 6.46 -3.95 -31.17
N PHE A 80 6.08 -3.77 -29.91
CA PHE A 80 6.71 -4.41 -28.75
C PHE A 80 6.43 -5.91 -28.71
N ARG A 81 5.22 -6.32 -29.15
CA ARG A 81 4.72 -7.71 -29.16
C ARG A 81 4.84 -8.39 -27.79
N PRO A 82 4.15 -7.87 -26.76
CA PRO A 82 4.20 -8.48 -25.44
C PRO A 82 3.58 -9.87 -25.43
N ASP A 83 4.20 -10.79 -24.70
CA ASP A 83 3.62 -12.09 -24.35
C ASP A 83 2.50 -11.93 -23.32
N ILE A 84 2.67 -10.94 -22.40
CA ILE A 84 1.74 -10.60 -21.33
C ILE A 84 1.36 -9.13 -21.42
N VAL A 85 0.06 -8.84 -21.37
CA VAL A 85 -0.50 -7.51 -21.12
C VAL A 85 -1.16 -7.53 -19.75
N HIS A 86 -0.57 -6.81 -18.80
CA HIS A 86 -1.02 -6.76 -17.42
C HIS A 86 -1.66 -5.41 -17.08
N ALA A 87 -2.96 -5.42 -16.79
CA ALA A 87 -3.73 -4.24 -16.38
C ALA A 87 -3.85 -4.18 -14.85
N HIS A 88 -3.70 -2.99 -14.27
CA HIS A 88 -3.84 -2.74 -12.83
C HIS A 88 -5.19 -2.11 -12.47
N ALA A 89 -5.95 -1.60 -13.46
CA ALA A 89 -7.33 -1.22 -13.34
C ALA A 89 -8.16 -1.86 -14.46
N TYR A 90 -9.47 -2.00 -14.21
CA TYR A 90 -10.35 -2.70 -15.15
C TYR A 90 -10.45 -2.02 -16.52
N ASP A 91 -10.65 -0.71 -16.52
CA ASP A 91 -10.93 0.04 -17.76
C ASP A 91 -9.73 0.15 -18.70
N GLU A 92 -8.52 -0.11 -18.22
CA GLU A 92 -7.29 -0.09 -19.02
C GLU A 92 -7.32 -1.09 -20.16
N ILE A 93 -7.82 -2.30 -19.91
CA ILE A 93 -7.88 -3.35 -20.92
C ILE A 93 -8.85 -3.03 -22.06
N LYS A 94 -9.84 -2.16 -21.81
CA LYS A 94 -10.76 -1.70 -22.86
C LYS A 94 -10.06 -0.89 -23.95
N LEU A 95 -8.91 -0.29 -23.61
CA LEU A 95 -8.09 0.48 -24.56
C LEU A 95 -7.22 -0.42 -25.44
N VAL A 96 -7.06 -1.69 -25.09
CA VAL A 96 -6.15 -2.63 -25.76
C VAL A 96 -6.89 -3.36 -26.86
N VAL A 97 -6.57 -3.01 -28.11
CA VAL A 97 -7.04 -3.70 -29.33
C VAL A 97 -6.04 -4.77 -29.79
N TYR A 98 -4.80 -4.74 -29.26
CA TYR A 98 -3.76 -5.72 -29.56
C TYR A 98 -4.29 -7.15 -29.36
N PRO A 99 -4.28 -8.02 -30.42
CA PRO A 99 -5.01 -9.30 -30.39
C PRO A 99 -4.20 -10.46 -29.81
N PHE A 100 -2.91 -10.25 -29.60
CA PHE A 100 -1.99 -11.30 -29.16
C PHE A 100 -1.61 -11.12 -27.69
N GLY A 101 -0.94 -12.15 -27.12
CA GLY A 101 -0.51 -12.16 -25.73
C GLY A 101 -1.64 -12.47 -24.75
N LYS A 102 -1.25 -12.90 -23.56
CA LYS A 102 -2.17 -13.21 -22.47
C LYS A 102 -2.50 -11.96 -21.67
N ARG A 103 -3.73 -11.85 -21.24
CA ARG A 103 -4.25 -10.71 -20.49
C ARG A 103 -4.38 -11.06 -19.01
N VAL A 104 -3.69 -10.31 -18.17
CA VAL A 104 -3.71 -10.46 -16.74
C VAL A 104 -4.26 -9.19 -16.10
N ARG A 105 -5.00 -9.32 -15.00
CA ARG A 105 -5.43 -8.19 -14.19
C ARG A 105 -5.12 -8.44 -12.73
N THR A 106 -4.56 -7.44 -12.05
CA THR A 106 -4.51 -7.38 -10.59
C THR A 106 -5.66 -6.53 -10.04
N ILE A 107 -6.35 -7.06 -9.03
CA ILE A 107 -7.45 -6.40 -8.30
C ILE A 107 -6.86 -5.88 -6.99
N HIS A 108 -6.89 -4.56 -6.82
CA HIS A 108 -6.18 -3.86 -5.74
C HIS A 108 -7.06 -3.41 -4.57
N ASN A 109 -8.38 -3.47 -4.70
CA ASN A 109 -9.30 -3.01 -3.67
C ASN A 109 -10.46 -4.00 -3.50
N THR A 110 -10.99 -4.06 -2.29
CA THR A 110 -12.34 -4.56 -2.00
C THR A 110 -13.41 -3.58 -2.53
N ASN A 111 -14.64 -4.01 -2.65
CA ASN A 111 -15.76 -3.23 -3.22
C ASN A 111 -15.63 -2.91 -4.72
N ASN A 112 -14.73 -3.54 -5.43
CA ASN A 112 -14.68 -3.48 -6.87
C ASN A 112 -15.72 -4.43 -7.47
N LEU A 113 -16.92 -3.89 -7.75
CA LEU A 113 -17.94 -4.60 -8.50
C LEU A 113 -17.42 -4.83 -9.93
N VAL A 114 -16.95 -6.04 -10.17
CA VAL A 114 -16.55 -6.43 -11.51
C VAL A 114 -17.78 -7.01 -12.21
N SER A 115 -18.20 -6.37 -13.30
CA SER A 115 -19.31 -6.87 -14.07
C SER A 115 -18.99 -8.24 -14.67
N PRO A 116 -19.86 -9.26 -14.53
CA PRO A 116 -19.68 -10.59 -15.13
C PRO A 116 -19.42 -10.56 -16.63
N LYS A 117 -19.90 -9.54 -17.35
CA LYS A 117 -19.66 -9.35 -18.79
C LYS A 117 -18.23 -8.97 -19.15
N GLU A 118 -17.43 -8.61 -18.17
CA GLU A 118 -16.10 -8.02 -18.35
C GLU A 118 -14.96 -9.00 -18.10
N PHE A 119 -15.21 -10.05 -17.32
CA PHE A 119 -14.24 -11.10 -16.97
C PHE A 119 -13.73 -11.96 -18.14
N PRO A 120 -14.51 -12.28 -19.18
CA PRO A 120 -14.02 -13.09 -20.31
C PRO A 120 -12.83 -12.48 -21.04
N LYS A 121 -12.46 -11.22 -20.72
CA LYS A 121 -11.35 -10.51 -21.36
C LYS A 121 -9.98 -10.81 -20.74
N PHE A 122 -9.93 -11.53 -19.62
CA PHE A 122 -8.69 -11.85 -18.92
C PHE A 122 -8.43 -13.35 -18.87
N ASP A 123 -7.21 -13.75 -19.21
CA ASP A 123 -6.74 -15.14 -19.06
C ASP A 123 -6.50 -15.47 -17.59
N LYS A 124 -6.16 -14.44 -16.76
CA LYS A 124 -5.91 -14.61 -15.34
C LYS A 124 -6.24 -13.36 -14.52
N LEU A 125 -6.82 -13.59 -13.34
CA LEU A 125 -7.05 -12.59 -12.33
C LEU A 125 -6.13 -12.84 -11.13
N ILE A 126 -5.63 -11.76 -10.54
CA ILE A 126 -4.77 -11.78 -9.36
C ILE A 126 -5.39 -10.85 -8.32
N SER A 127 -5.46 -11.29 -7.08
CA SER A 127 -5.93 -10.52 -5.92
C SER A 127 -4.77 -10.26 -4.98
N ILE A 128 -4.68 -9.04 -4.43
CA ILE A 128 -3.53 -8.60 -3.63
C ILE A 128 -3.54 -9.05 -2.18
N SER A 129 -4.64 -9.63 -1.72
CA SER A 129 -4.83 -10.09 -0.34
C SER A 129 -5.92 -11.16 -0.28
N LYS A 130 -6.04 -11.81 0.87
CA LYS A 130 -7.12 -12.78 1.12
C LYS A 130 -8.50 -12.14 1.04
N ALA A 131 -8.68 -10.94 1.62
CA ALA A 131 -9.91 -10.16 1.54
C ALA A 131 -10.38 -9.94 0.10
N VAL A 132 -9.49 -9.42 -0.75
CA VAL A 132 -9.78 -9.18 -2.17
C VAL A 132 -10.02 -10.50 -2.91
N GLN A 133 -9.31 -11.56 -2.54
CA GLN A 133 -9.50 -12.88 -3.13
C GLN A 133 -10.90 -13.43 -2.84
N ASP A 134 -11.30 -13.43 -1.57
CA ASP A 134 -12.57 -14.01 -1.14
C ASP A 134 -13.77 -13.24 -1.72
N GLU A 135 -13.69 -11.90 -1.74
CA GLU A 135 -14.70 -11.07 -2.39
C GLU A 135 -14.82 -11.38 -3.88
N THR A 136 -13.70 -11.48 -4.59
CA THR A 136 -13.67 -11.79 -6.02
C THR A 136 -14.20 -13.19 -6.31
N MET A 137 -13.88 -14.17 -5.46
CA MET A 137 -14.41 -15.53 -5.55
C MET A 137 -15.91 -15.59 -5.21
N GLY A 138 -16.37 -14.81 -4.25
CA GLY A 138 -17.79 -14.66 -3.91
C GLY A 138 -18.61 -14.09 -5.07
N GLN A 139 -18.01 -13.32 -5.96
CA GLN A 139 -18.60 -12.84 -7.21
C GLN A 139 -18.57 -13.90 -8.35
N GLY A 140 -18.05 -15.10 -8.09
CA GLY A 140 -17.98 -16.21 -9.05
C GLY A 140 -16.69 -16.22 -9.92
N PHE A 141 -15.66 -15.46 -9.58
CA PHE A 141 -14.45 -15.34 -10.40
C PHE A 141 -13.24 -16.01 -9.77
N ARG A 142 -12.70 -17.01 -10.44
CA ARG A 142 -11.45 -17.66 -10.03
C ARG A 142 -10.28 -16.70 -10.17
N ASN A 143 -9.51 -16.56 -9.11
CA ASN A 143 -8.32 -15.74 -9.08
C ASN A 143 -7.20 -16.40 -8.27
N ILE A 144 -6.00 -15.88 -8.36
CA ILE A 144 -4.83 -16.29 -7.56
C ILE A 144 -4.47 -15.14 -6.64
N LYS A 145 -4.20 -15.45 -5.37
CA LYS A 145 -3.67 -14.46 -4.43
C LYS A 145 -2.16 -14.27 -4.67
N ILE A 146 -1.75 -13.03 -4.88
CA ILE A 146 -0.36 -12.59 -4.82
C ILE A 146 -0.33 -11.31 -4.02
N ASP A 147 0.24 -11.39 -2.84
CA ASP A 147 0.31 -10.26 -1.92
C ASP A 147 1.13 -9.10 -2.52
N ASN A 148 0.76 -7.88 -2.18
CA ASN A 148 1.54 -6.71 -2.53
C ASN A 148 2.92 -6.78 -1.87
N GLY A 149 3.92 -6.23 -2.56
CA GLY A 149 5.30 -6.20 -2.09
C GLY A 149 5.81 -4.80 -1.81
N ILE A 150 6.75 -4.70 -0.88
CA ILE A 150 7.46 -3.47 -0.53
C ILE A 150 8.96 -3.66 -0.78
N PRO A 151 9.70 -2.61 -1.08
CA PRO A 151 11.15 -2.71 -1.32
C PRO A 151 11.93 -2.73 0.01
N VAL A 152 11.91 -3.85 0.72
CA VAL A 152 12.49 -4.00 2.07
C VAL A 152 13.92 -3.47 2.13
N ALA A 153 14.75 -3.75 1.13
CA ALA A 153 16.15 -3.33 1.09
C ALA A 153 16.36 -1.79 1.07
N ARG A 154 15.31 -1.00 0.81
CA ARG A 154 15.38 0.48 0.83
C ARG A 154 14.85 1.09 2.13
N ILE A 155 14.29 0.29 3.02
CA ILE A 155 13.71 0.75 4.28
C ILE A 155 14.78 0.63 5.38
N LEU A 156 15.09 1.74 6.04
CA LEU A 156 16.01 1.72 7.17
C LEU A 156 15.34 1.09 8.38
N TYR A 157 16.08 0.23 9.10
CA TYR A 157 15.58 -0.53 10.26
C TYR A 157 16.34 -0.26 11.56
N SER A 158 17.28 0.69 11.55
CA SER A 158 17.97 1.13 12.76
C SER A 158 17.77 2.63 12.94
N LYS A 159 17.47 3.07 14.19
CA LYS A 159 17.28 4.48 14.51
C LYS A 159 18.50 5.29 14.05
N ASN A 160 18.27 6.25 13.15
CA ASN A 160 19.29 7.14 12.62
C ASN A 160 19.23 8.55 13.26
N ILE A 161 18.04 8.99 13.68
CA ILE A 161 17.78 10.25 14.35
C ILE A 161 16.78 10.00 15.49
N PRO A 162 17.22 9.47 16.64
CA PRO A 162 16.29 9.21 17.74
C PRO A 162 15.76 10.54 18.33
N PHE A 163 14.51 10.55 18.72
CA PHE A 163 13.95 11.66 19.49
C PHE A 163 14.66 11.78 20.84
N SER A 164 14.93 13.02 21.28
CA SER A 164 15.72 13.30 22.50
C SER A 164 14.91 13.92 23.64
N ASP A 165 13.59 14.02 23.49
CA ASP A 165 12.68 14.64 24.46
C ASP A 165 12.20 13.67 25.56
N GLY A 166 12.59 12.40 25.49
CA GLY A 166 12.24 11.35 26.45
C GLY A 166 10.79 10.89 26.37
N LYS A 167 10.07 11.25 25.31
CA LYS A 167 8.70 10.81 25.05
C LYS A 167 8.66 9.57 24.15
N LEU A 168 7.55 8.84 24.17
CA LEU A 168 7.24 7.83 23.19
C LEU A 168 6.68 8.49 21.93
N HIS A 169 7.22 8.13 20.76
CA HIS A 169 6.79 8.66 19.49
C HIS A 169 6.03 7.61 18.69
N PHE A 170 4.74 7.87 18.47
CA PHE A 170 3.86 7.03 17.66
C PHE A 170 3.69 7.65 16.28
N ILE A 171 3.43 6.83 15.27
CA ILE A 171 3.25 7.30 13.89
C ILE A 171 2.10 6.57 13.18
N GLN A 172 1.37 7.32 12.36
CA GLN A 172 0.52 6.81 11.29
C GLN A 172 0.91 7.45 9.97
N VAL A 173 1.11 6.65 8.93
CA VAL A 173 1.38 7.14 7.58
C VAL A 173 0.20 6.78 6.69
N SER A 174 -0.63 7.76 6.35
CA SER A 174 -1.81 7.53 5.54
C SER A 174 -2.38 8.83 4.99
N ARG A 175 -3.27 8.74 3.98
CA ARG A 175 -4.15 9.87 3.63
C ARG A 175 -5.03 10.19 4.84
N LEU A 176 -5.25 11.48 5.11
CA LEU A 176 -6.17 11.93 6.16
C LEU A 176 -7.61 11.84 5.64
N ASP A 177 -8.21 10.70 5.86
CA ASP A 177 -9.51 10.26 5.38
C ASP A 177 -10.12 9.37 6.48
N VAL A 178 -10.95 9.95 7.33
CA VAL A 178 -11.48 9.26 8.53
C VAL A 178 -12.34 8.07 8.16
N GLU A 179 -13.09 8.17 7.06
CA GLU A 179 -14.00 7.10 6.62
C GLU A 179 -13.23 5.81 6.32
N GLN A 180 -12.04 5.93 5.77
CA GLN A 180 -11.19 4.78 5.49
C GLN A 180 -10.12 4.55 6.56
N LYS A 181 -9.38 5.58 6.96
CA LYS A 181 -8.12 5.46 7.73
C LYS A 181 -8.28 5.63 9.23
N GLY A 182 -9.45 6.06 9.71
CA GLY A 182 -9.84 5.98 11.11
C GLY A 182 -9.06 6.86 12.09
N GLN A 183 -8.48 8.00 11.64
CA GLN A 183 -7.72 8.90 12.51
C GLN A 183 -8.54 9.38 13.72
N ASP A 184 -9.84 9.56 13.55
CA ASP A 184 -10.75 9.94 14.62
C ASP A 184 -10.85 8.87 15.73
N ILE A 185 -10.75 7.58 15.37
CA ILE A 185 -10.70 6.49 16.35
C ILE A 185 -9.43 6.62 17.20
N LEU A 186 -8.30 6.85 16.53
CA LEU A 186 -7.00 6.97 17.20
C LEU A 186 -6.95 8.21 18.11
N ILE A 187 -7.44 9.36 17.66
CA ILE A 187 -7.49 10.58 18.47
C ILE A 187 -8.34 10.34 19.74
N LYS A 188 -9.51 9.69 19.60
CA LYS A 188 -10.34 9.30 20.78
C LYS A 188 -9.62 8.31 21.70
N ALA A 189 -8.87 7.38 21.14
CA ALA A 189 -8.08 6.44 21.93
C ALA A 189 -6.97 7.16 22.72
N LEU A 190 -6.28 8.13 22.09
CA LEU A 190 -5.24 8.92 22.75
C LEU A 190 -5.80 9.86 23.82
N ASP A 191 -7.01 10.38 23.63
CA ASP A 191 -7.74 11.10 24.67
C ASP A 191 -7.95 10.22 25.92
N LEU A 192 -8.38 8.97 25.72
CA LEU A 192 -8.50 8.01 26.83
C LEU A 192 -7.13 7.69 27.46
N VAL A 193 -6.08 7.53 26.67
CA VAL A 193 -4.71 7.30 27.17
C VAL A 193 -4.27 8.43 28.09
N LYS A 194 -4.49 9.69 27.70
CA LYS A 194 -4.11 10.87 28.48
C LYS A 194 -5.03 11.05 29.68
N HIS A 195 -6.33 11.19 29.49
CA HIS A 195 -7.25 11.67 30.52
C HIS A 195 -7.81 10.57 31.42
N LYS A 196 -7.96 9.32 30.90
CA LYS A 196 -8.47 8.20 31.72
C LYS A 196 -7.34 7.37 32.32
N PHE A 197 -6.27 7.10 31.56
CA PHE A 197 -5.16 6.29 32.04
C PHE A 197 -4.00 7.11 32.63
N GLY A 198 -4.03 8.46 32.51
CA GLY A 198 -3.07 9.35 33.07
C GLY A 198 -1.67 9.31 32.47
N PHE A 199 -1.55 8.94 31.19
CA PHE A 199 -0.28 8.90 30.49
C PHE A 199 -0.25 9.96 29.38
N ASP A 200 0.60 10.97 29.51
CA ASP A 200 0.77 12.11 28.60
C ASP A 200 2.18 12.20 27.99
N ASN A 201 3.08 11.26 28.34
CA ASN A 201 4.46 11.26 27.88
C ASN A 201 4.61 10.59 26.50
N PHE A 202 3.82 11.04 25.53
CA PHE A 202 3.87 10.57 24.13
C PHE A 202 3.69 11.73 23.14
N VAL A 203 4.07 11.48 21.88
CA VAL A 203 3.74 12.31 20.72
C VAL A 203 3.25 11.41 19.61
N MET A 204 2.06 11.70 19.06
CA MET A 204 1.50 11.03 17.89
C MET A 204 1.73 11.87 16.64
N HIS A 205 2.35 11.29 15.63
CA HIS A 205 2.63 11.92 14.34
C HIS A 205 1.69 11.39 13.26
N PHE A 206 0.85 12.27 12.71
CA PHE A 206 0.06 11.99 11.51
C PHE A 206 0.82 12.46 10.28
N VAL A 207 1.30 11.51 9.47
CA VAL A 207 2.00 11.78 8.21
C VAL A 207 1.04 11.56 7.04
N GLY A 208 0.81 12.62 6.28
CA GLY A 208 -0.06 12.64 5.11
C GLY A 208 -0.89 13.91 5.00
N ARG A 209 -1.75 13.96 4.01
CA ARG A 209 -2.75 15.01 3.79
C ARG A 209 -4.07 14.39 3.38
N GLY A 210 -5.17 15.13 3.52
CA GLY A 210 -6.49 14.70 3.07
C GLY A 210 -7.57 15.72 3.42
N ASN A 211 -8.78 15.40 2.97
CA ASN A 211 -9.90 16.33 3.11
C ASN A 211 -10.34 16.56 4.56
N ASP A 212 -10.02 15.60 5.45
CA ASP A 212 -10.47 15.64 6.84
C ASP A 212 -9.45 16.30 7.78
N GLU A 213 -8.33 16.83 7.25
CA GLU A 213 -7.26 17.43 8.07
C GLU A 213 -7.78 18.55 9.00
N ALA A 214 -8.63 19.44 8.48
CA ALA A 214 -9.16 20.55 9.27
C ALA A 214 -10.06 20.05 10.41
N MET A 215 -10.91 19.07 10.14
CA MET A 215 -11.80 18.46 11.15
C MET A 215 -10.99 17.71 12.21
N LEU A 216 -9.94 16.97 11.81
CA LEU A 216 -9.07 16.27 12.75
C LEU A 216 -8.31 17.24 13.66
N LYS A 217 -7.79 18.36 13.14
CA LYS A 217 -7.16 19.42 13.96
C LYS A 217 -8.12 20.06 14.96
N GLN A 218 -9.36 20.31 14.53
CA GLN A 218 -10.39 20.81 15.43
C GLN A 218 -10.67 19.81 16.57
N MET A 219 -10.80 18.52 16.23
CA MET A 219 -11.02 17.46 17.21
C MET A 219 -9.87 17.35 18.23
N VAL A 220 -8.62 17.47 17.78
CA VAL A 220 -7.42 17.51 18.67
C VAL A 220 -7.51 18.68 19.65
N HIS A 221 -7.88 19.86 19.16
CA HIS A 221 -8.03 21.05 19.99
C HIS A 221 -9.17 20.92 21.04
N GLU A 222 -10.34 20.42 20.62
CA GLU A 222 -11.49 20.19 21.51
C GLU A 222 -11.18 19.19 22.63
N LEU A 223 -10.31 18.20 22.36
CA LEU A 223 -9.88 17.20 23.33
C LEU A 223 -8.60 17.59 24.11
N ASN A 224 -8.10 18.81 23.93
CA ASN A 224 -6.87 19.31 24.58
C ASN A 224 -5.64 18.40 24.37
N LEU A 225 -5.45 17.95 23.12
CA LEU A 225 -4.34 17.08 22.70
C LEU A 225 -3.31 17.81 21.81
N ASP A 226 -3.34 19.15 21.76
CA ASP A 226 -2.46 19.97 20.90
C ASP A 226 -0.96 19.76 21.18
N GLN A 227 -0.60 19.33 22.40
CA GLN A 227 0.78 19.07 22.80
C GLN A 227 1.25 17.65 22.48
N GLU A 228 0.32 16.71 22.29
CA GLU A 228 0.59 15.30 22.07
C GLU A 228 0.38 14.86 20.62
N ILE A 229 -0.21 15.70 19.75
CA ILE A 229 -0.51 15.32 18.38
C ILE A 229 0.07 16.33 17.39
N VAL A 230 0.85 15.81 16.42
CA VAL A 230 1.50 16.59 15.37
C VAL A 230 1.02 16.13 14.01
N PHE A 231 0.64 17.08 13.15
CA PHE A 231 0.34 16.84 11.74
C PHE A 231 1.56 17.20 10.90
N GLU A 232 2.30 16.20 10.43
CA GLU A 232 3.57 16.35 9.71
C GLU A 232 3.39 16.80 8.25
N GLY A 233 2.16 16.80 7.76
CA GLY A 233 1.86 17.03 6.35
C GLY A 233 2.30 15.87 5.46
N LEU A 234 2.25 16.09 4.15
CA LEU A 234 2.65 15.09 3.17
C LEU A 234 4.17 14.94 3.16
N LYS A 235 4.64 13.73 3.33
CA LYS A 235 6.04 13.35 3.13
C LYS A 235 6.14 12.42 1.90
N ASP A 236 7.26 12.43 1.22
CA ASP A 236 7.51 11.48 0.14
C ASP A 236 7.90 10.09 0.69
N GLN A 237 7.89 9.12 -0.19
CA GLN A 237 8.21 7.73 0.18
C GLN A 237 9.65 7.57 0.70
N THR A 238 10.58 8.40 0.21
CA THR A 238 11.98 8.37 0.68
C THR A 238 12.04 8.76 2.14
N TRP A 239 11.37 9.85 2.50
CA TRP A 239 11.29 10.27 3.90
C TRP A 239 10.68 9.16 4.78
N VAL A 240 9.60 8.52 4.33
CA VAL A 240 8.96 7.42 5.08
C VAL A 240 9.96 6.28 5.34
N TYR A 241 10.67 5.83 4.31
CA TYR A 241 11.63 4.74 4.40
C TYR A 241 12.84 5.05 5.29
N GLU A 242 13.25 6.32 5.32
CA GLU A 242 14.39 6.76 6.12
C GLU A 242 14.04 7.07 7.58
N ASN A 243 12.77 7.35 7.88
CA ASN A 243 12.38 7.86 9.20
C ASN A 243 11.49 6.94 10.03
N LEU A 244 10.79 5.96 9.43
CA LEU A 244 9.93 5.03 10.18
C LEU A 244 10.65 4.40 11.36
N CYS A 245 11.91 3.98 11.18
CA CYS A 245 12.72 3.31 12.22
C CYS A 245 12.96 4.16 13.49
N ASN A 246 12.69 5.47 13.45
CA ASN A 246 12.87 6.36 14.61
C ASN A 246 11.71 6.28 15.62
N PHE A 247 10.54 5.79 15.19
CA PHE A 247 9.33 5.74 15.98
C PHE A 247 9.25 4.49 16.86
N ASP A 248 8.47 4.57 17.93
CA ASP A 248 8.35 3.49 18.92
C ASP A 248 7.16 2.57 18.63
N LEU A 249 6.10 3.09 17.99
CA LEU A 249 4.91 2.33 17.61
C LEU A 249 4.26 2.92 16.34
N PHE A 250 4.00 2.07 15.37
CA PHE A 250 3.16 2.41 14.22
C PHE A 250 1.71 2.01 14.49
N ILE A 251 0.74 2.90 14.25
CA ILE A 251 -0.67 2.63 14.52
C ILE A 251 -1.50 2.82 13.26
N GLN A 252 -2.25 1.78 12.86
CA GLN A 252 -3.13 1.79 11.69
C GLN A 252 -4.58 1.49 12.07
N PRO A 253 -5.41 2.50 12.39
CA PRO A 253 -6.79 2.34 12.85
C PRO A 253 -7.80 2.28 11.70
N SER A 254 -7.40 1.77 10.54
CA SER A 254 -8.26 1.75 9.35
C SER A 254 -9.57 1.01 9.58
N ARG A 255 -10.67 1.57 9.05
CA ARG A 255 -11.99 0.92 9.05
C ARG A 255 -12.09 -0.17 7.99
N TYR A 256 -11.40 0.01 6.90
CA TYR A 256 -11.22 -0.99 5.83
C TYR A 256 -9.90 -0.75 5.09
N GLU A 257 -9.26 -1.83 4.64
CA GLU A 257 -7.98 -1.80 3.95
C GLU A 257 -7.85 -3.01 3.03
N GLY A 258 -7.39 -2.79 1.80
CA GLY A 258 -7.19 -3.90 0.87
C GLY A 258 -5.97 -4.76 1.19
N PHE A 259 -4.91 -4.13 1.75
CA PHE A 259 -3.68 -4.83 2.15
C PHE A 259 -3.04 -4.17 3.38
N GLY A 260 -2.56 -2.93 3.28
CA GLY A 260 -1.88 -2.20 4.35
C GLY A 260 -0.36 -2.08 4.12
N LEU A 261 0.04 -1.56 2.96
CA LEU A 261 1.46 -1.41 2.61
C LEU A 261 2.27 -0.73 3.72
N THR A 262 1.74 0.34 4.34
CA THR A 262 2.43 1.08 5.39
C THR A 262 2.62 0.26 6.68
N VAL A 263 1.78 -0.73 6.95
CA VAL A 263 1.98 -1.70 8.05
C VAL A 263 3.20 -2.58 7.74
N ALA A 264 3.28 -3.12 6.52
CA ALA A 264 4.44 -3.91 6.11
C ALA A 264 5.73 -3.06 6.10
N GLU A 265 5.66 -1.80 5.67
CA GLU A 265 6.78 -0.84 5.69
C GLU A 265 7.25 -0.56 7.13
N ALA A 266 6.32 -0.39 8.08
CA ALA A 266 6.66 -0.20 9.49
C ALA A 266 7.36 -1.43 10.10
N ILE A 267 6.86 -2.64 9.80
CA ILE A 267 7.50 -3.89 10.22
C ILE A 267 8.90 -4.02 9.58
N ALA A 268 9.05 -3.69 8.30
CA ALA A 268 10.35 -3.68 7.62
C ALA A 268 11.33 -2.65 8.23
N ALA A 269 10.82 -1.56 8.81
CA ALA A 269 11.61 -0.62 9.60
C ALA A 269 11.87 -1.11 11.04
N LYS A 270 11.48 -2.34 11.38
CA LYS A 270 11.54 -2.92 12.74
C LYS A 270 10.80 -2.08 13.78
N VAL A 271 9.67 -1.48 13.41
CA VAL A 271 8.78 -0.76 14.31
C VAL A 271 7.62 -1.68 14.71
N PRO A 272 7.34 -1.84 16.01
CA PRO A 272 6.13 -2.53 16.46
C PRO A 272 4.88 -1.91 15.84
N VAL A 273 3.87 -2.72 15.56
CA VAL A 273 2.64 -2.25 14.92
C VAL A 273 1.40 -2.58 15.76
N LEU A 274 0.45 -1.64 15.78
CA LEU A 274 -0.90 -1.80 16.31
C LEU A 274 -1.89 -1.50 15.19
N VAL A 275 -2.73 -2.46 14.83
CA VAL A 275 -3.67 -2.33 13.72
C VAL A 275 -5.10 -2.66 14.16
N SER A 276 -6.12 -2.12 13.48
CA SER A 276 -7.48 -2.61 13.64
C SER A 276 -7.59 -4.07 13.13
N ASN A 277 -8.46 -4.88 13.74
CA ASN A 277 -8.66 -6.30 13.41
C ASN A 277 -9.43 -6.53 12.10
N ILE A 278 -9.00 -5.87 11.03
CA ILE A 278 -9.53 -6.03 9.67
C ILE A 278 -8.59 -6.89 8.82
N GLU A 279 -9.14 -7.55 7.81
CA GLU A 279 -8.45 -8.63 7.07
C GLU A 279 -7.07 -8.26 6.54
N GLY A 280 -6.90 -7.14 5.81
CA GLY A 280 -5.61 -6.78 5.20
C GLY A 280 -4.47 -6.62 6.22
N PRO A 281 -4.57 -5.70 7.19
CA PRO A 281 -3.59 -5.54 8.26
C PRO A 281 -3.40 -6.77 9.14
N LEU A 282 -4.47 -7.52 9.47
CA LEU A 282 -4.35 -8.77 10.23
C LEU A 282 -3.55 -9.84 9.48
N GLU A 283 -3.67 -9.93 8.17
CA GLU A 283 -2.90 -10.87 7.37
C GLU A 283 -1.39 -10.56 7.46
N ILE A 284 -1.01 -9.27 7.46
CA ILE A 284 0.39 -8.86 7.56
C ILE A 284 1.00 -9.22 8.92
N ILE A 285 0.22 -9.10 10.00
CA ILE A 285 0.68 -9.45 11.36
C ILE A 285 0.38 -10.89 11.75
N ASP A 286 0.07 -11.75 10.77
CA ASP A 286 -0.25 -13.17 10.96
C ASP A 286 -1.27 -13.39 12.10
N GLY A 287 -2.44 -12.75 11.96
CA GLY A 287 -3.54 -12.86 12.90
C GLY A 287 -3.28 -12.31 14.31
N GLY A 288 -2.26 -11.47 14.49
CA GLY A 288 -1.86 -10.90 15.79
C GLY A 288 -0.62 -11.53 16.41
N ARG A 289 -0.01 -12.53 15.77
CA ARG A 289 1.23 -13.14 16.24
C ARG A 289 2.43 -12.20 16.14
N LEU A 290 2.48 -11.37 15.09
CA LEU A 290 3.61 -10.52 14.74
C LEU A 290 3.41 -9.04 15.10
N GLY A 291 2.26 -8.68 15.66
CA GLY A 291 1.91 -7.32 16.04
C GLY A 291 0.69 -7.30 16.95
N LEU A 292 0.30 -6.12 17.38
CA LEU A 292 -0.90 -5.92 18.20
C LEU A 292 -2.11 -5.62 17.31
N SER A 293 -3.29 -6.07 17.74
CA SER A 293 -4.54 -5.69 17.11
C SER A 293 -5.59 -5.25 18.12
N PHE A 294 -6.50 -4.41 17.68
CA PHE A 294 -7.65 -3.94 18.47
C PHE A 294 -8.94 -4.08 17.65
N GLU A 295 -10.07 -4.13 18.34
CA GLU A 295 -11.39 -4.26 17.71
C GLU A 295 -11.70 -3.06 16.82
N ASN A 296 -12.07 -3.34 15.56
CA ASN A 296 -12.33 -2.31 14.55
C ASN A 296 -13.37 -1.30 15.04
N LYS A 297 -13.07 -0.01 14.88
CA LYS A 297 -13.89 1.14 15.32
C LYS A 297 -14.01 1.31 16.84
N ASP A 298 -13.30 0.53 17.65
CA ASP A 298 -13.32 0.64 19.10
C ASP A 298 -12.11 1.43 19.62
N ALA A 299 -12.34 2.72 19.92
CA ALA A 299 -11.34 3.60 20.50
C ALA A 299 -10.91 3.17 21.91
N THR A 300 -11.78 2.51 22.68
CA THR A 300 -11.47 2.04 24.02
C THR A 300 -10.53 0.85 23.97
N ASP A 301 -10.77 -0.11 23.09
CA ASP A 301 -9.85 -1.24 22.92
C ASP A 301 -8.51 -0.76 22.34
N CYS A 302 -8.52 0.17 21.38
CA CYS A 302 -7.30 0.80 20.88
C CYS A 302 -6.49 1.43 22.01
N ALA A 303 -7.12 2.21 22.89
CA ALA A 303 -6.48 2.82 24.05
C ALA A 303 -5.88 1.77 25.00
N ASN A 304 -6.62 0.70 25.30
CA ASN A 304 -6.14 -0.39 26.15
C ASN A 304 -4.87 -1.03 25.55
N LYS A 305 -4.84 -1.30 24.22
CA LYS A 305 -3.66 -1.86 23.53
C LYS A 305 -2.47 -0.91 23.55
N ILE A 306 -2.70 0.41 23.41
CA ILE A 306 -1.64 1.41 23.53
C ILE A 306 -1.06 1.39 24.95
N VAL A 307 -1.91 1.37 25.99
CA VAL A 307 -1.47 1.31 27.39
C VAL A 307 -0.73 0.00 27.70
N ASP A 308 -1.19 -1.12 27.14
CA ASP A 308 -0.49 -2.40 27.27
C ASP A 308 0.91 -2.36 26.64
N PHE A 309 1.03 -1.73 25.44
CA PHE A 309 2.33 -1.52 24.80
C PHE A 309 3.25 -0.63 25.66
N ILE A 310 2.73 0.49 26.21
CA ILE A 310 3.49 1.37 27.10
C ILE A 310 4.04 0.62 28.31
N LYS A 311 3.21 -0.24 28.93
CA LYS A 311 3.60 -1.02 30.13
C LYS A 311 4.58 -2.15 29.84
N GLN A 312 4.39 -2.86 28.72
CA GLN A 312 5.20 -4.04 28.36
C GLN A 312 6.48 -3.68 27.60
N GLY A 313 6.47 -2.50 26.95
CA GLY A 313 7.55 -2.07 26.07
C GLY A 313 7.65 -2.89 24.77
N ARG A 314 8.64 -2.57 24.00
CA ARG A 314 8.98 -3.21 22.73
C ARG A 314 9.52 -4.63 22.99
N LYS A 315 9.00 -5.63 22.31
CA LYS A 315 9.43 -7.04 22.40
C LYS A 315 10.36 -7.35 21.21
N GLU A 316 11.66 -7.27 21.42
CA GLU A 316 12.65 -7.41 20.33
C GLU A 316 12.54 -8.71 19.55
N ALA A 317 12.27 -9.85 20.22
CA ALA A 317 12.09 -11.13 19.55
C ALA A 317 10.90 -11.13 18.59
N GLN A 318 9.77 -10.54 18.98
CA GLN A 318 8.59 -10.42 18.15
C GLN A 318 8.85 -9.47 16.95
N VAL A 319 9.57 -8.38 17.20
CA VAL A 319 9.93 -7.42 16.13
C VAL A 319 10.84 -8.08 15.09
N GLU A 320 11.82 -8.85 15.53
CA GLU A 320 12.72 -9.55 14.61
C GLU A 320 11.99 -10.65 13.82
N GLU A 321 11.10 -11.41 14.47
CA GLU A 321 10.26 -12.41 13.80
C GLU A 321 9.34 -11.76 12.76
N ALA A 322 8.71 -10.62 13.10
CA ALA A 322 7.86 -9.87 12.20
C ALA A 322 8.65 -9.35 10.98
N TYR A 323 9.84 -8.78 11.23
CA TYR A 323 10.74 -8.32 10.17
C TYR A 323 11.09 -9.45 9.19
N GLN A 324 11.51 -10.61 9.71
CA GLN A 324 11.85 -11.75 8.87
C GLN A 324 10.64 -12.25 8.07
N TYR A 325 9.47 -12.30 8.70
CA TYR A 325 8.23 -12.67 8.01
C TYR A 325 7.92 -11.73 6.84
N VAL A 326 8.06 -10.42 7.03
CA VAL A 326 7.84 -9.43 5.96
C VAL A 326 8.87 -9.60 4.84
N CYS A 327 10.14 -9.84 5.16
CA CYS A 327 11.18 -10.12 4.17
C CYS A 327 10.84 -11.34 3.31
N ASP A 328 10.36 -12.42 3.94
CA ASP A 328 10.10 -13.68 3.26
C ASP A 328 8.81 -13.68 2.43
N HIS A 329 7.83 -12.87 2.81
CA HIS A 329 6.48 -12.91 2.22
C HIS A 329 6.11 -11.68 1.41
N TYR A 330 6.59 -10.49 1.81
CA TYR A 330 6.16 -9.20 1.29
C TYR A 330 7.30 -8.35 0.69
N ASP A 331 8.50 -8.89 0.53
CA ASP A 331 9.51 -8.21 -0.29
C ASP A 331 9.04 -8.16 -1.76
N VAL A 332 9.27 -7.03 -2.42
CA VAL A 332 8.83 -6.82 -3.80
C VAL A 332 9.39 -7.85 -4.79
N SER A 333 10.57 -8.42 -4.50
CA SER A 333 11.16 -9.49 -5.31
C SER A 333 10.35 -10.77 -5.24
N VAL A 334 9.74 -11.08 -4.09
CA VAL A 334 8.83 -12.21 -3.90
C VAL A 334 7.56 -12.01 -4.71
N THR A 335 6.95 -10.83 -4.64
CA THR A 335 5.75 -10.46 -5.42
C THR A 335 6.03 -10.54 -6.93
N ALA A 336 7.13 -9.94 -7.38
CA ALA A 336 7.53 -9.97 -8.78
C ALA A 336 7.78 -11.39 -9.29
N ARG A 337 8.41 -12.25 -8.50
CA ARG A 337 8.64 -13.67 -8.83
C ARG A 337 7.31 -14.42 -8.95
N LYS A 338 6.40 -14.28 -7.99
CA LYS A 338 5.07 -14.90 -8.04
C LYS A 338 4.28 -14.48 -9.30
N TYR A 339 4.38 -13.21 -9.70
CA TYR A 339 3.79 -12.75 -10.97
C TYR A 339 4.41 -13.46 -12.17
N LEU A 340 5.75 -13.59 -12.24
CA LEU A 340 6.44 -14.27 -13.32
C LEU A 340 6.06 -15.76 -13.40
N GLU A 341 5.89 -16.45 -12.28
CA GLU A 341 5.40 -17.83 -12.21
C GLU A 341 3.99 -17.96 -12.80
N VAL A 342 3.08 -17.04 -12.46
CA VAL A 342 1.74 -17.00 -13.06
C VAL A 342 1.81 -16.76 -14.56
N TYR A 343 2.61 -15.80 -15.02
CA TYR A 343 2.76 -15.54 -16.46
C TYR A 343 3.28 -16.76 -17.21
N GLN A 344 4.29 -17.44 -16.68
CA GLN A 344 4.82 -18.67 -17.27
C GLN A 344 3.77 -19.78 -17.34
N SER A 345 2.91 -19.90 -16.32
CA SER A 345 1.86 -20.93 -16.26
C SER A 345 0.79 -20.77 -17.32
N ILE A 346 0.49 -19.54 -17.75
CA ILE A 346 -0.55 -19.25 -18.75
C ILE A 346 -0.02 -19.16 -20.19
N LEU A 347 1.31 -19.17 -20.38
CA LEU A 347 1.96 -19.19 -21.68
C LEU A 347 2.23 -20.63 -22.18
N LYS A 348 2.21 -21.60 -21.26
CA LYS A 348 2.28 -23.03 -21.58
C LYS A 348 0.94 -23.51 -22.14
#